data_7f4a321c1c2f741c0edf5a40797f5c74
#
_entry.id   7f4a321c1c2f741c0edf5a40797f5c74
#
_cell.length_a   1.000
_cell.length_b   1.000
_cell.length_c   1.000
_cell.angle_alpha   90.00
_cell.angle_beta   90.00
_cell.angle_gamma   90.00
#
_symmetry.space_group_name_H-M   'P 1'
#
loop_
_entity.id
_entity.type
_entity.pdbx_description
1 polymer ?
#
loop_
_entity_poly.entity_id
_entity_poly.type
_entity_poly.pdbx_seq_one_letter_code
_entity_poly.pdbx_strand_id
1 'polypeptide(L)'
;MKVKEKEEREARLSKLRPAIRNMLKGNPNVFHYTTFRTADKLFSQHPIWQQARIEAERKLIFEEYVAELLEREVVIIILFHTQLFRI
;
A
#
# COMPACT_ATOMS: atom_id res chain seq x y z
N MET A 1 5.77 17.55 -23.60
CA MET A 1 6.05 17.88 -22.20
C MET A 1 5.21 17.06 -21.23
N LYS A 2 3.89 16.99 -21.40
CA LYS A 2 3.03 16.18 -20.54
C LYS A 2 3.37 14.70 -20.57
N VAL A 3 3.78 14.17 -21.72
CA VAL A 3 4.15 12.77 -21.90
C VAL A 3 5.41 12.44 -21.10
N LYS A 4 6.39 13.34 -21.11
CA LYS A 4 7.65 13.14 -20.40
C LYS A 4 7.45 13.11 -18.88
N GLU A 5 6.61 14.00 -18.33
CA GLU A 5 6.28 14.02 -16.91
C GLU A 5 5.58 12.73 -16.48
N LYS A 6 4.68 12.24 -17.32
CA LYS A 6 3.98 10.98 -17.05
C LYS A 6 4.94 9.80 -17.02
N GLU A 7 5.87 9.74 -17.97
CA GLU A 7 6.87 8.66 -18.03
C GLU A 7 7.79 8.69 -16.82
N GLU A 8 8.24 9.88 -16.40
CA GLU A 8 9.08 10.03 -15.22
C GLU A 8 8.34 9.61 -13.96
N ARG A 9 7.09 10.00 -13.84
CA ARG A 9 6.24 9.62 -12.72
C ARG A 9 6.04 8.11 -12.65
N GLU A 10 5.73 7.48 -13.77
CA GLU A 10 5.55 6.03 -13.83
C GLU A 10 6.84 5.28 -13.50
N ALA A 11 7.98 5.80 -13.96
CA ALA A 11 9.27 5.22 -13.63
C ALA A 11 9.56 5.29 -12.13
N ARG A 12 9.26 6.45 -11.49
CA ARG A 12 9.40 6.59 -10.04
C ARG A 12 8.49 5.62 -9.29
N LEU A 13 7.23 5.57 -9.67
CA LEU A 13 6.24 4.70 -9.03
C LEU A 13 6.62 3.23 -9.20
N SER A 14 7.16 2.86 -10.35
CA SER A 14 7.59 1.50 -10.61
C SER A 14 8.70 1.05 -9.65
N LYS A 15 9.59 1.96 -9.26
CA LYS A 15 10.65 1.67 -8.29
C LYS A 15 10.16 1.74 -6.85
N LEU A 16 9.34 2.75 -6.54
CA LEU A 16 8.87 2.99 -5.17
C LEU A 16 7.82 1.98 -4.72
N ARG A 17 6.97 1.54 -5.63
CA ARG A 17 5.86 0.65 -5.29
C ARG A 17 6.32 -0.63 -4.60
N PRO A 18 7.24 -1.43 -5.17
CA PRO A 18 7.70 -2.64 -4.48
C PRO A 18 8.47 -2.33 -3.20
N ALA A 19 9.26 -1.27 -3.18
CA ALA A 19 10.04 -0.91 -1.99
C ALA A 19 9.14 -0.53 -0.83
N ILE A 20 8.16 0.33 -1.07
CA ILE A 20 7.21 0.76 -0.04
C ILE A 20 6.33 -0.41 0.41
N ARG A 21 5.85 -1.23 -0.52
CA ARG A 21 5.03 -2.40 -0.17
C ARG A 21 5.79 -3.38 0.72
N ASN A 22 7.06 -3.63 0.42
CA ASN A 22 7.88 -4.51 1.27
C ASN A 22 8.08 -3.91 2.67
N MET A 23 8.30 -2.61 2.76
CA MET A 23 8.39 -1.92 4.03
C MET A 23 7.10 -2.06 4.84
N LEU A 24 5.95 -1.85 4.21
CA LEU A 24 4.65 -1.97 4.86
C LEU A 24 4.37 -3.41 5.30
N LYS A 25 4.70 -4.39 4.48
CA LYS A 25 4.55 -5.81 4.84
C LYS A 25 5.39 -6.21 6.02
N GLY A 26 6.56 -5.59 6.17
CA GLY A 26 7.47 -5.87 7.27
C GLY A 26 7.03 -5.28 8.61
N ASN A 27 6.01 -4.43 8.62
CA ASN A 27 5.55 -3.77 9.85
C ASN A 27 4.22 -4.40 10.32
N PRO A 28 4.20 -5.00 11.54
CA PRO A 28 3.00 -5.67 12.05
C PRO A 28 1.89 -4.70 12.47
N ASN A 29 2.16 -3.40 12.49
CA ASN A 29 1.20 -2.39 12.92
C ASN A 29 0.42 -1.78 11.75
N VAL A 30 0.61 -2.28 10.53
CA VAL A 30 -0.11 -1.80 9.35
C VAL A 30 -1.24 -2.78 9.01
N PHE A 31 -2.47 -2.31 9.10
CA PHE A 31 -3.69 -3.09 8.88
C PHE A 31 -4.51 -2.48 7.74
N HIS A 32 -5.54 -3.18 7.30
CA HIS A 32 -6.41 -2.69 6.24
C HIS A 32 -7.17 -1.41 6.62
N TYR A 33 -7.30 -1.14 7.92
CA TYR A 33 -7.97 0.06 8.43
C TYR A 33 -6.99 1.18 8.82
N THR A 34 -5.68 0.98 8.65
CA THR A 34 -4.69 2.00 8.96
C THR A 34 -4.84 3.18 8.01
N THR A 35 -4.86 4.40 8.56
CA THR A 35 -4.96 5.60 7.74
C THR A 35 -3.58 6.04 7.23
N PHE A 36 -3.57 6.75 6.09
CA PHE A 36 -2.33 7.31 5.56
C PHE A 36 -1.65 8.24 6.57
N ARG A 37 -2.42 9.03 7.28
CA ARG A 37 -1.89 9.97 8.29
C ARG A 37 -1.09 9.24 9.35
N THR A 38 -1.60 8.13 9.84
CA THR A 38 -0.93 7.29 10.82
C THR A 38 0.35 6.68 10.24
N ALA A 39 0.26 6.15 9.01
CA ALA A 39 1.41 5.57 8.32
C ALA A 39 2.49 6.61 8.06
N ASP A 40 2.10 7.83 7.66
CA ASP A 40 3.05 8.90 7.39
C ASP A 40 3.86 9.26 8.65
N LYS A 41 3.22 9.26 9.81
CA LYS A 41 3.91 9.47 11.08
C LYS A 41 4.80 8.29 11.46
N LEU A 42 4.29 7.08 11.29
CA LEU A 42 4.99 5.86 11.65
C LEU A 42 6.29 5.68 10.84
N PHE A 43 6.25 6.00 9.56
CA PHE A 43 7.37 5.79 8.65
C PHE A 43 8.14 7.05 8.32
N SER A 44 7.87 8.18 8.99
CA SER A 44 8.47 9.48 8.67
C SER A 44 10.00 9.45 8.65
N GLN A 45 10.63 8.62 9.47
CA GLN A 45 12.09 8.51 9.55
C GLN A 45 12.66 7.35 8.73
N HIS A 46 11.79 6.59 8.08
CA HIS A 46 12.25 5.44 7.30
C HIS A 46 12.84 5.90 5.96
N PRO A 47 14.05 5.42 5.58
CA PRO A 47 14.71 5.87 4.35
C PRO A 47 13.88 5.67 3.08
N ILE A 48 13.17 4.56 2.97
CA ILE A 48 12.34 4.25 1.81
C ILE A 48 11.18 5.23 1.71
N TRP A 49 10.55 5.55 2.84
CA TRP A 49 9.46 6.52 2.89
C TRP A 49 9.95 7.91 2.51
N GLN A 50 11.13 8.27 2.97
CA GLN A 50 11.75 9.57 2.67
C GLN A 50 12.13 9.70 1.18
N GLN A 51 12.44 8.61 0.50
CA GLN A 51 12.72 8.64 -0.93
C GLN A 51 11.49 9.02 -1.75
N ALA A 52 10.32 8.70 -1.26
CA ALA A 52 9.05 9.07 -1.91
C ALA A 52 8.67 10.49 -1.46
N ARG A 53 9.28 11.50 -2.08
CA ARG A 53 9.13 12.90 -1.67
C ARG A 53 7.75 13.49 -1.95
N ILE A 54 7.04 12.94 -2.91
CA ILE A 54 5.73 13.45 -3.30
C ILE A 54 4.66 12.74 -2.47
N GLU A 55 3.97 13.51 -1.64
CA GLU A 55 2.96 12.97 -0.73
C GLU A 55 1.86 12.19 -1.46
N ALA A 56 1.39 12.71 -2.60
CA ALA A 56 0.36 12.05 -3.38
C ALA A 56 0.77 10.66 -3.84
N GLU A 57 2.07 10.47 -4.16
CA GLU A 57 2.59 9.18 -4.57
C GLU A 57 2.71 8.21 -3.40
N ARG A 58 3.17 8.68 -2.23
CA ARG A 58 3.18 7.87 -1.01
C ARG A 58 1.77 7.40 -0.66
N LYS A 59 0.83 8.33 -0.72
CA LYS A 59 -0.57 8.05 -0.40
C LYS A 59 -1.18 7.03 -1.36
N LEU A 60 -0.91 7.18 -2.65
CA LEU A 60 -1.39 6.24 -3.67
C LEU A 60 -0.90 4.82 -3.39
N ILE A 61 0.40 4.65 -3.16
CA ILE A 61 0.99 3.32 -2.91
C ILE A 61 0.45 2.72 -1.62
N PHE A 62 0.35 3.54 -0.57
CA PHE A 62 -0.21 3.11 0.70
C PHE A 62 -1.66 2.65 0.55
N GLU A 63 -2.50 3.42 -0.14
CA GLU A 63 -3.90 3.08 -0.33
C GLU A 63 -4.07 1.82 -1.17
N GLU A 64 -3.22 1.62 -2.18
CA GLU A 64 -3.21 0.38 -2.96
C GLU A 64 -2.90 -0.82 -2.06
N TYR A 65 -1.97 -0.67 -1.15
CA TYR A 65 -1.58 -1.75 -0.24
C TYR A 65 -2.70 -2.10 0.74
N VAL A 66 -3.30 -1.11 1.39
CA VAL A 66 -4.39 -1.37 2.35
C VAL A 66 -5.64 -1.91 1.66
N ALA A 67 -5.91 -1.50 0.43
CA ALA A 67 -7.00 -2.05 -0.37
C ALA A 67 -6.78 -3.54 -0.64
N GLU A 68 -5.55 -3.92 -0.95
CA GLU A 68 -5.17 -5.32 -1.14
C GLU A 68 -5.35 -6.14 0.14
N LEU A 69 -4.98 -5.59 1.29
CA LEU A 69 -5.18 -6.24 2.57
C LEU A 69 -6.66 -6.47 2.86
N LEU A 70 -7.48 -5.47 2.56
CA LEU A 70 -8.93 -5.58 2.73
C LEU A 70 -9.52 -6.66 1.83
N GLU A 71 -9.09 -6.72 0.57
CA GLU A 71 -9.54 -7.75 -0.38
C GLU A 71 -9.19 -9.15 0.12
N ARG A 72 -8.00 -9.34 0.67
CA ARG A 72 -7.60 -10.64 1.22
C ARG A 72 -8.49 -11.06 2.37
N GLU A 73 -8.83 -10.14 3.28
CA GLU A 73 -9.72 -10.45 4.39
C GLU A 73 -11.13 -10.79 3.92
N VAL A 74 -11.67 -10.04 2.96
CA VAL A 74 -12.98 -10.31 2.39
C VAL A 74 -13.01 -11.67 1.72
N VAL A 75 -11.98 -12.02 0.95
CA VAL A 75 -11.90 -13.33 0.29
C VAL A 75 -11.85 -14.45 1.32
N ILE A 76 -11.08 -14.30 2.38
CA ILE A 76 -10.99 -15.31 3.46
C ILE A 76 -12.36 -15.50 4.12
N ILE A 77 -13.06 -14.42 4.41
CA ILE A 77 -14.40 -14.47 5.01
C ILE A 77 -15.38 -15.19 4.08
N ILE A 78 -15.36 -14.87 2.79
CA ILE A 78 -16.22 -15.50 1.79
C ILE A 78 -15.94 -17.00 1.70
N LEU A 79 -14.68 -17.38 1.63
CA LEU A 79 -14.28 -18.79 1.58
C LEU A 79 -14.71 -19.54 2.84
N PHE A 80 -14.57 -18.93 3.99
CA PHE A 80 -14.98 -19.51 5.25
C PHE A 80 -16.50 -19.73 5.28
N HIS A 81 -17.29 -18.76 4.87
CA HIS A 81 -18.74 -18.89 4.78
C HIS A 81 -19.16 -19.97 3.79
N THR A 82 -18.48 -20.05 2.66
CA THR A 82 -18.76 -21.07 1.64
C THR A 82 -18.55 -22.48 2.22
N GLN A 83 -17.49 -22.68 2.99
CA GLN A 83 -17.24 -23.95 3.63
C GLN A 83 -18.31 -24.32 4.66
N LEU A 84 -18.79 -23.34 5.41
CA LEU A 84 -19.86 -23.55 6.38
C LEU A 84 -21.16 -24.00 5.74
N PHE A 85 -21.47 -23.48 4.57
CA PHE A 85 -22.71 -23.81 3.86
C PHE A 85 -22.64 -25.14 3.10
N ARG A 86 -21.49 -25.75 2.98
CA ARG A 86 -21.32 -27.04 2.31
C ARG A 86 -21.61 -28.23 3.22
N ILE A 87 -21.79 -27.98 4.47
CA ILE A 87 -22.17 -29.00 5.42
C ILE A 87 -23.67 -29.17 5.43
#